data_f39b75239327601907a5f4a902e49fe5
#
_entry.id   f39b75239327601907a5f4a902e49fe5
#
_cell.length_a   1.000
_cell.length_b   1.000
_cell.length_c   1.000
_cell.angle_alpha   90.00
_cell.angle_beta   90.00
_cell.angle_gamma   90.00
#
_symmetry.space_group_name_H-M   'P 1'
#
loop_
_entity.id
_entity.type
_entity.pdbx_description
1 polymer ?
#
loop_
_entity_poly.entity_id
_entity_poly.type
_entity_poly.pdbx_seq_one_letter_code
_entity_poly.pdbx_strand_id
1 'polypeptide(L)'
;MKRRVEPELMEEADQALAYTQADFSEPNALFLRLLKELEPGSLAGARALDLGCGPADIVLRFLTTYPLAQCDALDGSAAMLAHAREALDRRPGLARRCQLIQDLLPSDQLPGAHYDLILSNSLLHHLHEPDVLWQTVTHCAKPGALVLIMDLMRPPSAGWAEALVSTYADDAPEVLRNDFRNSLFAAFEPNEVAAQLVQAGIDGLEIAVVSDRHLAVWGRLAS
;
A
#
# COMPACT_ATOMS: atom_id res chain seq x y z
N MET A 1 -21.47 -0.99 6.33
CA MET A 1 -21.65 -0.01 7.42
C MET A 1 -21.09 1.34 7.01
N LYS A 2 -21.38 2.46 7.76
CA LYS A 2 -20.83 3.78 7.40
C LYS A 2 -19.31 3.82 7.68
N ARG A 3 -18.51 4.35 6.72
CA ARG A 3 -17.09 4.60 6.87
C ARG A 3 -16.80 5.57 8.02
N ARG A 4 -15.73 5.31 8.76
CA ARG A 4 -15.19 6.22 9.79
C ARG A 4 -13.73 6.45 9.50
N VAL A 5 -13.37 7.69 9.23
CA VAL A 5 -11.97 8.05 8.97
C VAL A 5 -11.12 7.90 10.23
N GLU A 6 -9.85 7.62 10.05
CA GLU A 6 -8.82 7.57 11.08
C GLU A 6 -7.70 8.58 10.76
N PRO A 7 -6.74 8.83 11.66
CA PRO A 7 -5.58 9.67 11.35
C PRO A 7 -4.83 9.15 10.11
N GLU A 8 -4.43 10.05 9.22
CA GLU A 8 -3.75 9.68 7.98
C GLU A 8 -2.32 9.17 8.20
N LEU A 9 -1.68 9.59 9.29
CA LEU A 9 -0.28 9.26 9.57
C LEU A 9 -0.12 8.54 10.90
N MET A 10 0.77 7.54 10.91
CA MET A 10 1.31 6.92 12.13
C MET A 10 2.56 7.67 12.58
N GLU A 11 2.38 8.73 13.36
CA GLU A 11 3.50 9.57 13.85
C GLU A 11 4.00 9.17 15.23
N GLU A 12 3.18 8.49 16.03
CA GLU A 12 3.55 8.06 17.38
C GLU A 12 4.60 6.94 17.31
N ALA A 13 5.75 7.16 17.95
CA ALA A 13 6.89 6.23 17.89
C ALA A 13 6.53 4.83 18.40
N ASP A 14 5.73 4.74 19.46
CA ASP A 14 5.32 3.45 20.04
C ASP A 14 4.36 2.70 19.11
N GLN A 15 3.48 3.41 18.40
CA GLN A 15 2.57 2.84 17.39
C GLN A 15 3.38 2.33 16.18
N ALA A 16 4.27 3.16 15.63
CA ALA A 16 5.14 2.78 14.52
C ALA A 16 6.03 1.58 14.87
N LEU A 17 6.56 1.53 16.10
CA LEU A 17 7.34 0.40 16.58
C LEU A 17 6.50 -0.87 16.68
N ALA A 18 5.31 -0.79 17.27
CA ALA A 18 4.41 -1.92 17.39
C ALA A 18 4.01 -2.46 16.02
N TYR A 19 3.68 -1.56 15.07
CA TYR A 19 3.38 -1.92 13.68
C TYR A 19 4.54 -2.65 13.01
N THR A 20 5.79 -2.13 13.17
CA THR A 20 6.98 -2.74 12.57
C THR A 20 7.30 -4.12 13.14
N GLN A 21 6.89 -4.41 14.37
CA GLN A 21 7.10 -5.70 15.04
C GLN A 21 5.97 -6.70 14.78
N ALA A 22 4.86 -6.25 14.22
CA ALA A 22 3.74 -7.12 13.89
C ALA A 22 4.07 -8.05 12.71
N ASP A 23 3.47 -9.23 12.72
CA ASP A 23 3.62 -10.19 11.62
C ASP A 23 2.61 -9.94 10.52
N PHE A 24 3.04 -9.21 9.49
CA PHE A 24 2.29 -9.01 8.24
C PHE A 24 2.75 -9.95 7.12
N SER A 25 3.41 -11.07 7.43
CA SER A 25 3.97 -11.97 6.42
C SER A 25 2.91 -12.53 5.46
N GLU A 26 1.72 -12.87 5.96
CA GLU A 26 0.62 -13.43 5.16
C GLU A 26 0.04 -12.41 4.17
N PRO A 27 -0.43 -11.21 4.56
CA PRO A 27 -0.92 -10.22 3.60
C PRO A 27 0.18 -9.72 2.66
N ASN A 28 1.41 -9.53 3.13
CA ASN A 28 2.53 -9.15 2.27
C ASN A 28 2.88 -10.24 1.24
N ALA A 29 2.79 -11.53 1.61
CA ALA A 29 2.96 -12.63 0.67
C ALA A 29 1.81 -12.69 -0.35
N LEU A 30 0.58 -12.38 0.04
CA LEU A 30 -0.56 -12.24 -0.88
C LEU A 30 -0.28 -11.16 -1.92
N PHE A 31 0.16 -9.97 -1.48
CA PHE A 31 0.49 -8.86 -2.37
C PHE A 31 1.53 -9.25 -3.44
N LEU A 32 2.64 -9.86 -3.01
CA LEU A 32 3.71 -10.29 -3.94
C LEU A 32 3.26 -11.43 -4.86
N ARG A 33 2.38 -12.32 -4.41
CA ARG A 33 1.78 -13.35 -5.24
C ARG A 33 0.90 -12.74 -6.33
N LEU A 34 0.03 -11.78 -5.99
CA LEU A 34 -0.78 -11.05 -6.96
C LEU A 34 0.11 -10.33 -7.98
N LEU A 35 1.14 -9.62 -7.55
CA LEU A 35 2.07 -8.97 -8.47
C LEU A 35 2.70 -9.96 -9.46
N LYS A 36 3.11 -11.14 -8.98
CA LYS A 36 3.71 -12.18 -9.83
C LYS A 36 2.72 -12.79 -10.82
N GLU A 37 1.45 -12.92 -10.44
CA GLU A 37 0.39 -13.41 -11.33
C GLU A 37 0.05 -12.40 -12.41
N LEU A 38 0.03 -11.11 -12.08
CA LEU A 38 -0.25 -10.02 -13.01
C LEU A 38 0.90 -9.77 -14.01
N GLU A 39 2.13 -9.99 -13.58
CA GLU A 39 3.31 -9.84 -14.41
C GLU A 39 4.19 -11.10 -14.33
N PRO A 40 3.78 -12.17 -15.04
CA PRO A 40 4.54 -13.42 -15.07
C PRO A 40 5.84 -13.29 -15.85
N GLY A 41 6.01 -12.18 -16.59
CA GLY A 41 7.23 -11.83 -17.30
C GLY A 41 8.31 -11.30 -16.37
N SER A 42 9.11 -10.41 -16.91
CA SER A 42 10.24 -9.85 -16.16
C SER A 42 10.01 -8.37 -15.85
N LEU A 43 10.01 -8.02 -14.57
CA LEU A 43 10.17 -6.64 -14.11
C LEU A 43 11.67 -6.24 -14.03
N ALA A 44 12.52 -6.91 -14.83
CA ALA A 44 13.93 -6.59 -14.89
C ALA A 44 14.14 -5.16 -15.41
N GLY A 45 14.80 -4.35 -14.60
CA GLY A 45 15.02 -2.94 -14.91
C GLY A 45 13.80 -2.03 -14.73
N ALA A 46 12.68 -2.56 -14.26
CA ALA A 46 11.50 -1.75 -13.96
C ALA A 46 11.79 -0.74 -12.84
N ARG A 47 11.28 0.45 -13.00
CA ARG A 47 11.23 1.47 -11.96
C ARG A 47 9.86 1.49 -11.31
N ALA A 48 9.81 1.09 -10.05
CA ALA A 48 8.60 1.06 -9.25
C ALA A 48 8.49 2.31 -8.36
N LEU A 49 7.27 2.69 -8.05
CA LEU A 49 6.92 3.62 -6.98
C LEU A 49 6.04 2.87 -5.98
N ASP A 50 6.42 2.90 -4.71
CA ASP A 50 5.59 2.38 -3.61
C ASP A 50 5.03 3.57 -2.81
N LEU A 51 3.72 3.72 -2.83
CA LEU A 51 2.97 4.80 -2.17
C LEU A 51 2.47 4.32 -0.81
N GLY A 52 2.90 5.01 0.27
CA GLY A 52 2.65 4.60 1.65
C GLY A 52 3.50 3.38 2.02
N CYS A 53 4.81 3.47 1.80
CA CYS A 53 5.71 2.31 1.94
C CYS A 53 5.89 1.84 3.40
N GLY A 54 5.47 2.62 4.41
CA GLY A 54 5.64 2.29 5.81
C GLY A 54 7.09 1.94 6.16
N PRO A 55 7.32 0.83 6.89
CA PRO A 55 8.66 0.35 7.23
C PRO A 55 9.36 -0.39 6.07
N ALA A 56 8.86 -0.27 4.84
CA ALA A 56 9.39 -0.81 3.59
C ALA A 56 9.30 -2.35 3.42
N ASP A 57 8.35 -3.02 4.06
CA ASP A 57 8.21 -4.48 3.95
C ASP A 57 7.93 -4.94 2.52
N ILE A 58 7.01 -4.28 1.81
CA ILE A 58 6.71 -4.57 0.40
C ILE A 58 7.93 -4.25 -0.47
N VAL A 59 8.56 -3.11 -0.28
CA VAL A 59 9.79 -2.71 -1.01
C VAL A 59 10.89 -3.76 -0.90
N LEU A 60 11.17 -4.22 0.31
CA LEU A 60 12.23 -5.21 0.56
C LEU A 60 11.93 -6.55 -0.12
N ARG A 61 10.68 -7.01 -0.07
CA ARG A 61 10.22 -8.24 -0.74
C ARG A 61 10.26 -8.07 -2.26
N PHE A 62 9.76 -6.94 -2.77
CA PHE A 62 9.79 -6.60 -4.19
C PHE A 62 11.22 -6.61 -4.74
N LEU A 63 12.13 -5.84 -4.14
CA LEU A 63 13.53 -5.76 -4.57
C LEU A 63 14.30 -7.07 -4.42
N THR A 64 13.89 -7.94 -3.49
CA THR A 64 14.46 -9.29 -3.36
C THR A 64 13.98 -10.18 -4.49
N THR A 65 12.70 -10.10 -4.85
CA THR A 65 12.09 -10.92 -5.91
C THR A 65 12.54 -10.50 -7.30
N TYR A 66 12.76 -9.18 -7.50
CA TYR A 66 13.16 -8.60 -8.79
C TYR A 66 14.54 -7.90 -8.70
N PRO A 67 15.64 -8.66 -8.87
CA PRO A 67 17.01 -8.20 -8.54
C PRO A 67 17.50 -7.02 -9.37
N LEU A 68 16.92 -6.75 -10.53
CA LEU A 68 17.30 -5.66 -11.43
C LEU A 68 16.34 -4.45 -11.36
N ALA A 69 15.26 -4.55 -10.59
CA ALA A 69 14.33 -3.45 -10.41
C ALA A 69 14.87 -2.40 -9.43
N GLN A 70 14.35 -1.19 -9.56
CA GLN A 70 14.56 -0.07 -8.64
C GLN A 70 13.21 0.34 -8.05
N CYS A 71 13.20 0.96 -6.87
CA CYS A 71 11.98 1.41 -6.22
C CYS A 71 12.21 2.76 -5.54
N ASP A 72 11.38 3.73 -5.86
CA ASP A 72 11.20 4.92 -5.04
C ASP A 72 10.05 4.64 -4.08
N ALA A 73 10.25 4.88 -2.80
CA ALA A 73 9.34 4.49 -1.72
C ALA A 73 8.95 5.73 -0.90
N LEU A 74 7.69 6.14 -1.01
CA LEU A 74 7.18 7.35 -0.38
C LEU A 74 6.33 7.01 0.83
N ASP A 75 6.56 7.75 1.92
CA ASP A 75 5.70 7.75 3.10
C ASP A 75 5.69 9.12 3.78
N GLY A 76 4.56 9.53 4.34
CA GLY A 76 4.44 10.78 5.07
C GLY A 76 5.04 10.72 6.48
N SER A 77 5.07 9.54 7.10
CA SER A 77 5.52 9.35 8.47
C SER A 77 7.04 9.26 8.57
N ALA A 78 7.65 10.23 9.27
CA ALA A 78 9.08 10.19 9.58
C ALA A 78 9.45 8.98 10.46
N ALA A 79 8.54 8.55 11.36
CA ALA A 79 8.74 7.39 12.22
C ALA A 79 8.80 6.10 11.41
N MET A 80 7.88 5.91 10.45
CA MET A 80 7.89 4.76 9.55
C MET A 80 9.15 4.72 8.68
N LEU A 81 9.53 5.86 8.11
CA LEU A 81 10.74 5.96 7.28
C LEU A 81 12.04 5.74 8.08
N ALA A 82 12.06 6.02 9.37
CA ALA A 82 13.20 5.66 10.23
C ALA A 82 13.38 4.13 10.28
N HIS A 83 12.29 3.38 10.48
CA HIS A 83 12.31 1.92 10.45
C HIS A 83 12.64 1.36 9.05
N ALA A 84 12.11 1.99 7.98
CA ALA A 84 12.45 1.64 6.60
C ALA A 84 13.96 1.78 6.34
N ARG A 85 14.55 2.88 6.80
CA ARG A 85 16.00 3.14 6.68
C ARG A 85 16.81 2.08 7.40
N GLU A 86 16.49 1.79 8.67
CA GLU A 86 17.15 0.72 9.41
C GLU A 86 17.06 -0.66 8.72
N ALA A 87 15.89 -0.98 8.14
CA ALA A 87 15.68 -2.24 7.45
C ALA A 87 16.51 -2.35 6.16
N LEU A 88 16.66 -1.24 5.44
CA LEU A 88 17.49 -1.13 4.24
C LEU A 88 18.99 -1.14 4.59
N ASP A 89 19.42 -0.46 5.64
CA ASP A 89 20.83 -0.43 6.07
C ASP A 89 21.37 -1.82 6.40
N ARG A 90 20.51 -2.71 6.89
CA ARG A 90 20.85 -4.12 7.11
C ARG A 90 20.97 -4.92 5.79
N ARG A 91 20.59 -4.32 4.65
CA ARG A 91 20.56 -4.96 3.31
C ARG A 91 21.16 -4.05 2.24
N PRO A 92 22.48 -3.78 2.25
CA PRO A 92 23.13 -2.78 1.36
C PRO A 92 22.89 -3.01 -0.14
N GLY A 93 22.67 -4.26 -0.56
CA GLY A 93 22.32 -4.60 -1.95
C GLY A 93 20.94 -4.10 -2.38
N LEU A 94 19.98 -4.07 -1.46
CA LEU A 94 18.64 -3.52 -1.69
C LEU A 94 18.65 -2.00 -1.54
N ALA A 95 19.33 -1.48 -0.53
CA ALA A 95 19.42 -0.05 -0.25
C ALA A 95 19.90 0.77 -1.46
N ARG A 96 20.84 0.23 -2.25
CA ARG A 96 21.34 0.90 -3.49
C ARG A 96 20.29 1.00 -4.60
N ARG A 97 19.18 0.29 -4.48
CA ARG A 97 18.09 0.22 -5.47
C ARG A 97 16.79 0.82 -4.96
N CYS A 98 16.82 1.40 -3.74
CA CYS A 98 15.68 2.04 -3.11
C CYS A 98 16.02 3.49 -2.77
N GLN A 99 15.11 4.41 -3.12
CA GLN A 99 15.13 5.79 -2.63
C GLN A 99 13.93 5.99 -1.70
N LEU A 100 14.19 6.36 -0.46
CA LEU A 100 13.13 6.76 0.48
C LEU A 100 12.79 8.24 0.29
N ILE A 101 11.52 8.56 0.18
CA ILE A 101 10.99 9.92 -0.01
C ILE A 101 10.02 10.18 1.13
N GLN A 102 10.28 11.24 1.91
CA GLN A 102 9.34 11.71 2.94
C GLN A 102 8.51 12.84 2.36
N ASP A 103 7.25 12.54 2.08
CA ASP A 103 6.28 13.53 1.63
C ASP A 103 4.84 13.01 1.77
N LEU A 104 3.88 13.93 1.69
CA LEU A 104 2.44 13.62 1.62
C LEU A 104 1.98 13.59 0.17
N LEU A 105 0.83 12.97 -0.07
CA LEU A 105 0.20 12.99 -1.38
C LEU A 105 -0.79 14.17 -1.49
N PRO A 106 -0.82 14.87 -2.65
CA PRO A 106 0.09 14.72 -3.79
C PRO A 106 1.47 15.31 -3.50
N SER A 107 2.53 14.76 -4.10
CA SER A 107 3.91 15.18 -3.85
C SER A 107 4.54 15.80 -5.09
N ASP A 108 5.10 16.99 -4.93
CA ASP A 108 5.88 17.68 -5.97
C ASP A 108 7.28 17.05 -6.18
N GLN A 109 7.70 16.16 -5.29
CA GLN A 109 8.97 15.44 -5.42
C GLN A 109 8.88 14.26 -6.39
N LEU A 110 7.66 13.83 -6.76
CA LEU A 110 7.46 12.71 -7.67
C LEU A 110 7.42 13.16 -9.12
N PRO A 111 8.28 12.59 -9.99
CA PRO A 111 8.29 12.93 -11.41
C PRO A 111 7.07 12.35 -12.14
N GLY A 112 6.52 13.12 -13.09
CA GLY A 112 5.45 12.65 -13.96
C GLY A 112 5.92 11.62 -14.99
N ALA A 113 5.04 10.69 -15.35
CA ALA A 113 5.24 9.67 -16.38
C ALA A 113 6.59 8.94 -16.28
N HIS A 114 6.95 8.51 -15.07
CA HIS A 114 8.30 8.03 -14.76
C HIS A 114 8.38 6.54 -14.40
N TYR A 115 7.32 5.99 -13.81
CA TYR A 115 7.33 4.65 -13.25
C TYR A 115 6.67 3.62 -14.16
N ASP A 116 7.28 2.45 -14.26
CA ASP A 116 6.76 1.29 -14.99
C ASP A 116 5.76 0.50 -14.15
N LEU A 117 5.83 0.68 -12.82
CA LEU A 117 5.02 -0.02 -11.82
C LEU A 117 4.67 0.92 -10.68
N ILE A 118 3.39 1.00 -10.33
CA ILE A 118 2.91 1.68 -9.13
C ILE A 118 2.39 0.64 -8.15
N LEU A 119 2.91 0.67 -6.95
CA LEU A 119 2.52 -0.19 -5.83
C LEU A 119 1.91 0.65 -4.71
N SER A 120 0.94 0.10 -4.01
CA SER A 120 0.48 0.62 -2.72
C SER A 120 -0.16 -0.50 -1.92
N ASN A 121 0.18 -0.63 -0.66
CA ASN A 121 -0.40 -1.62 0.22
C ASN A 121 -0.81 -0.98 1.55
N SER A 122 -2.10 -1.05 1.86
CA SER A 122 -2.66 -0.53 3.12
C SER A 122 -2.45 0.99 3.31
N LEU A 123 -2.64 1.79 2.26
CA LEU A 123 -2.60 3.26 2.29
C LEU A 123 -3.98 3.88 2.08
N LEU A 124 -4.77 3.35 1.13
CA LEU A 124 -5.98 4.00 0.64
C LEU A 124 -6.98 4.30 1.76
N HIS A 125 -7.11 3.39 2.74
CA HIS A 125 -8.05 3.57 3.86
C HIS A 125 -7.66 4.73 4.79
N HIS A 126 -6.38 5.08 4.89
CA HIS A 126 -5.92 6.23 5.67
C HIS A 126 -6.30 7.57 5.03
N LEU A 127 -6.42 7.64 3.71
CA LEU A 127 -6.65 8.89 3.01
C LEU A 127 -8.07 9.42 3.25
N HIS A 128 -8.15 10.65 3.76
CA HIS A 128 -9.43 11.34 3.91
C HIS A 128 -10.02 11.71 2.55
N GLU A 129 -9.16 12.12 1.62
CA GLU A 129 -9.46 12.43 0.23
C GLU A 129 -8.77 11.42 -0.70
N PRO A 130 -9.38 10.26 -0.99
CA PRO A 130 -8.74 9.18 -1.74
C PRO A 130 -8.35 9.56 -3.17
N ASP A 131 -8.93 10.63 -3.71
CA ASP A 131 -8.62 11.14 -5.04
C ASP A 131 -7.14 11.53 -5.20
N VAL A 132 -6.46 11.93 -4.12
CA VAL A 132 -5.02 12.24 -4.16
C VAL A 132 -4.17 11.02 -4.53
N LEU A 133 -4.59 9.81 -4.16
CA LEU A 133 -3.91 8.58 -4.58
C LEU A 133 -4.03 8.39 -6.10
N TRP A 134 -5.25 8.50 -6.61
CA TRP A 134 -5.52 8.27 -8.03
C TRP A 134 -4.89 9.32 -8.93
N GLN A 135 -4.87 10.59 -8.50
CA GLN A 135 -4.14 11.66 -9.18
C GLN A 135 -2.64 11.37 -9.21
N THR A 136 -2.07 10.92 -8.10
CA THR A 136 -0.66 10.55 -8.03
C THR A 136 -0.34 9.36 -8.94
N VAL A 137 -1.18 8.33 -8.95
CA VAL A 137 -1.04 7.17 -9.84
C VAL A 137 -1.00 7.62 -11.30
N THR A 138 -1.97 8.41 -11.74
CA THR A 138 -2.05 8.90 -13.14
C THR A 138 -0.91 9.82 -13.50
N HIS A 139 -0.47 10.68 -12.57
CA HIS A 139 0.65 11.60 -12.81
C HIS A 139 1.98 10.86 -12.96
N CYS A 140 2.26 9.89 -12.08
CA CYS A 140 3.56 9.26 -11.96
C CYS A 140 3.77 8.09 -12.92
N ALA A 141 2.70 7.40 -13.30
CA ALA A 141 2.78 6.22 -14.15
C ALA A 141 3.12 6.57 -15.59
N LYS A 142 3.99 5.78 -16.21
CA LYS A 142 4.16 5.78 -17.66
C LYS A 142 2.90 5.26 -18.36
N PRO A 143 2.67 5.62 -19.63
CA PRO A 143 1.69 4.93 -20.46
C PRO A 143 1.93 3.41 -20.44
N GLY A 144 0.90 2.61 -20.15
CA GLY A 144 0.97 1.16 -20.02
C GLY A 144 1.61 0.64 -18.73
N ALA A 145 1.92 1.51 -17.76
CA ALA A 145 2.44 1.09 -16.46
C ALA A 145 1.47 0.15 -15.74
N LEU A 146 2.01 -0.85 -15.08
CA LEU A 146 1.23 -1.73 -14.20
C LEU A 146 0.93 -1.01 -12.88
N VAL A 147 -0.29 -1.12 -12.42
CA VAL A 147 -0.74 -0.66 -11.10
C VAL A 147 -1.16 -1.87 -10.29
N LEU A 148 -0.74 -1.93 -9.03
CA LEU A 148 -1.26 -2.87 -8.04
C LEU A 148 -1.41 -2.15 -6.70
N ILE A 149 -2.65 -2.00 -6.28
CA ILE A 149 -3.02 -1.43 -4.98
C ILE A 149 -3.81 -2.49 -4.23
N MET A 150 -3.38 -2.87 -3.05
CA MET A 150 -4.13 -3.75 -2.15
C MET A 150 -4.42 -3.00 -0.85
N ASP A 151 -5.63 -3.13 -0.37
CA ASP A 151 -6.04 -2.44 0.83
C ASP A 151 -7.05 -3.27 1.64
N LEU A 152 -7.27 -2.88 2.89
CA LEU A 152 -8.36 -3.43 3.69
C LEU A 152 -9.70 -3.13 3.01
N MET A 153 -10.63 -4.04 3.18
CA MET A 153 -12.01 -3.91 2.73
C MET A 153 -12.91 -3.71 3.95
N ARG A 154 -13.76 -2.68 3.91
CA ARG A 154 -14.70 -2.43 4.99
C ARG A 154 -15.68 -3.60 5.15
N PRO A 155 -15.74 -4.23 6.35
CA PRO A 155 -16.66 -5.32 6.60
C PRO A 155 -18.12 -4.84 6.64
N PRO A 156 -19.10 -5.73 6.43
CA PRO A 156 -20.51 -5.34 6.34
C PRO A 156 -21.08 -4.83 7.67
N SER A 157 -20.49 -5.21 8.81
CA SER A 157 -20.96 -4.79 10.14
C SER A 157 -19.83 -4.71 11.16
N ALA A 158 -20.08 -4.01 12.28
CA ALA A 158 -19.15 -3.94 13.40
C ALA A 158 -18.85 -5.34 13.98
N GLY A 159 -19.84 -6.24 14.03
CA GLY A 159 -19.64 -7.61 14.49
C GLY A 159 -18.65 -8.40 13.60
N TRP A 160 -18.67 -8.18 12.29
CA TRP A 160 -17.67 -8.74 11.38
C TRP A 160 -16.28 -8.12 11.60
N ALA A 161 -16.20 -6.81 11.87
CA ALA A 161 -14.92 -6.17 12.20
C ALA A 161 -14.33 -6.79 13.48
N GLU A 162 -15.11 -6.97 14.54
CA GLU A 162 -14.63 -7.61 15.77
C GLU A 162 -14.19 -9.06 15.53
N ALA A 163 -14.91 -9.82 14.71
CA ALA A 163 -14.53 -11.17 14.35
C ALA A 163 -13.17 -11.21 13.62
N LEU A 164 -12.94 -10.28 12.69
CA LEU A 164 -11.64 -10.14 12.00
C LEU A 164 -10.52 -9.77 12.98
N VAL A 165 -10.75 -8.81 13.88
CA VAL A 165 -9.77 -8.44 14.93
C VAL A 165 -9.44 -9.64 15.82
N SER A 166 -10.44 -10.40 16.26
CA SER A 166 -10.20 -11.62 17.05
C SER A 166 -9.48 -12.71 16.28
N THR A 167 -9.69 -12.79 14.96
CA THR A 167 -9.06 -13.84 14.14
C THR A 167 -7.60 -13.54 13.85
N TYR A 168 -7.27 -12.26 13.59
CA TYR A 168 -5.97 -11.87 13.02
C TYR A 168 -5.08 -11.07 13.97
N ALA A 169 -5.62 -10.59 15.09
CA ALA A 169 -4.92 -9.74 16.03
C ALA A 169 -5.16 -10.12 17.50
N ASP A 170 -5.63 -11.33 17.81
CA ASP A 170 -5.98 -11.74 19.19
C ASP A 170 -4.78 -11.64 20.14
N ASP A 171 -3.61 -12.09 19.68
CA ASP A 171 -2.36 -12.05 20.44
C ASP A 171 -1.58 -10.72 20.29
N ALA A 172 -2.10 -9.77 19.49
CA ALA A 172 -1.42 -8.51 19.27
C ALA A 172 -1.60 -7.54 20.48
N PRO A 173 -0.65 -6.60 20.70
CA PRO A 173 -0.83 -5.52 21.65
C PRO A 173 -2.14 -4.75 21.42
N GLU A 174 -2.71 -4.20 22.49
CA GLU A 174 -4.00 -3.50 22.41
C GLU A 174 -3.98 -2.35 21.39
N VAL A 175 -2.86 -1.63 21.27
CA VAL A 175 -2.69 -0.56 20.28
C VAL A 175 -2.92 -1.08 18.87
N LEU A 176 -2.30 -2.20 18.48
CA LEU A 176 -2.47 -2.79 17.14
C LEU A 176 -3.86 -3.35 16.90
N ARG A 177 -4.51 -3.92 17.92
CA ARG A 177 -5.90 -4.36 17.81
C ARG A 177 -6.84 -3.20 17.56
N ASN A 178 -6.60 -2.07 18.23
CA ASN A 178 -7.39 -0.85 18.05
C ASN A 178 -7.12 -0.23 16.67
N ASP A 179 -5.86 -0.18 16.24
CA ASP A 179 -5.49 0.30 14.91
C ASP A 179 -6.15 -0.55 13.83
N PHE A 180 -6.01 -1.87 13.88
CA PHE A 180 -6.64 -2.76 12.91
C PHE A 180 -8.17 -2.60 12.87
N ARG A 181 -8.83 -2.47 14.03
CA ARG A 181 -10.25 -2.17 14.10
C ARG A 181 -10.61 -0.86 13.42
N ASN A 182 -9.86 0.21 13.71
CA ASN A 182 -10.08 1.53 13.12
C ASN A 182 -9.87 1.51 11.60
N SER A 183 -8.81 0.87 11.14
CA SER A 183 -8.51 0.69 9.72
C SER A 183 -9.61 -0.08 8.98
N LEU A 184 -10.20 -1.13 9.60
CA LEU A 184 -11.38 -1.81 9.05
C LEU A 184 -12.59 -0.89 8.94
N PHE A 185 -12.79 0.05 9.88
CA PHE A 185 -13.86 1.04 9.79
C PHE A 185 -13.55 2.15 8.79
N ALA A 186 -12.29 2.47 8.58
CA ALA A 186 -11.82 3.49 7.62
C ALA A 186 -11.74 2.96 6.19
N ALA A 187 -11.64 1.65 6.01
CA ALA A 187 -11.54 0.99 4.72
C ALA A 187 -12.72 1.31 3.78
N PHE A 188 -12.47 1.19 2.49
CA PHE A 188 -13.49 1.35 1.45
C PHE A 188 -14.12 0.01 1.07
N GLU A 189 -15.33 0.07 0.54
CA GLU A 189 -15.99 -1.06 -0.12
C GLU A 189 -15.63 -1.08 -1.61
N PRO A 190 -15.66 -2.24 -2.31
CA PRO A 190 -15.29 -2.32 -3.71
C PRO A 190 -16.07 -1.36 -4.63
N ASN A 191 -17.36 -1.14 -4.37
CA ASN A 191 -18.19 -0.20 -5.11
C ASN A 191 -17.80 1.26 -4.89
N GLU A 192 -17.29 1.62 -3.72
CA GLU A 192 -16.78 2.97 -3.44
C GLU A 192 -15.46 3.19 -4.19
N VAL A 193 -14.58 2.19 -4.23
CA VAL A 193 -13.34 2.26 -5.02
C VAL A 193 -13.65 2.33 -6.51
N ALA A 194 -14.64 1.59 -7.00
CA ALA A 194 -15.09 1.70 -8.40
C ALA A 194 -15.57 3.12 -8.73
N ALA A 195 -16.33 3.75 -7.83
CA ALA A 195 -16.78 5.13 -8.01
C ALA A 195 -15.59 6.12 -8.02
N GLN A 196 -14.57 5.91 -7.17
CA GLN A 196 -13.35 6.72 -7.17
C GLN A 196 -12.59 6.63 -8.50
N LEU A 197 -12.41 5.42 -9.06
CA LEU A 197 -11.76 5.23 -10.37
C LEU A 197 -12.50 5.95 -11.48
N VAL A 198 -13.84 5.84 -11.50
CA VAL A 198 -14.69 6.56 -12.47
C VAL A 198 -14.53 8.07 -12.31
N GLN A 199 -14.54 8.59 -11.08
CA GLN A 199 -14.36 10.02 -10.80
C GLN A 199 -12.97 10.51 -11.23
N ALA A 200 -11.92 9.70 -11.04
CA ALA A 200 -10.55 9.99 -11.46
C ALA A 200 -10.33 9.82 -12.97
N GLY A 201 -11.32 9.32 -13.72
CA GLY A 201 -11.19 9.06 -15.15
C GLY A 201 -10.21 7.93 -15.48
N ILE A 202 -10.03 6.98 -14.56
CA ILE A 202 -9.14 5.84 -14.74
C ILE A 202 -9.93 4.66 -15.26
N ASP A 203 -9.63 4.27 -16.50
CA ASP A 203 -10.17 3.08 -17.14
C ASP A 203 -9.14 1.95 -17.17
N GLY A 204 -9.62 0.70 -17.25
CA GLY A 204 -8.77 -0.48 -17.45
C GLY A 204 -8.17 -1.07 -16.17
N LEU A 205 -8.49 -0.53 -15.00
CA LEU A 205 -8.16 -1.19 -13.73
C LEU A 205 -9.32 -2.09 -13.27
N GLU A 206 -8.97 -3.28 -12.83
CA GLU A 206 -9.88 -4.27 -12.26
C GLU A 206 -9.90 -4.15 -10.74
N ILE A 207 -11.04 -4.49 -10.13
CA ILE A 207 -11.20 -4.55 -8.67
C ILE A 207 -11.70 -5.93 -8.29
N ALA A 208 -11.05 -6.58 -7.33
CA ALA A 208 -11.55 -7.82 -6.76
C ALA A 208 -11.31 -7.91 -5.26
N VAL A 209 -12.17 -8.69 -4.61
CA VAL A 209 -11.96 -9.14 -3.24
C VAL A 209 -10.96 -10.29 -3.27
N VAL A 210 -9.81 -10.11 -2.65
CA VAL A 210 -8.69 -11.07 -2.70
C VAL A 210 -8.49 -11.86 -1.40
N SER A 211 -9.18 -11.46 -0.34
CA SER A 211 -9.29 -12.22 0.91
C SER A 211 -10.57 -11.82 1.65
N ASP A 212 -10.79 -12.36 2.84
CA ASP A 212 -11.91 -12.01 3.70
C ASP A 212 -11.89 -10.58 4.24
N ARG A 213 -10.78 -9.88 4.09
CA ARG A 213 -10.54 -8.51 4.59
C ARG A 213 -9.79 -7.60 3.63
N HIS A 214 -9.41 -8.08 2.43
CA HIS A 214 -8.69 -7.26 1.46
C HIS A 214 -9.40 -7.21 0.11
N LEU A 215 -9.35 -6.02 -0.49
CA LEU A 215 -9.57 -5.81 -1.90
C LEU A 215 -8.26 -5.47 -2.61
N ALA A 216 -8.20 -5.71 -3.89
CA ALA A 216 -7.09 -5.25 -4.73
C ALA A 216 -7.62 -4.56 -5.98
N VAL A 217 -6.87 -3.56 -6.44
CA VAL A 217 -7.06 -2.82 -7.69
C VAL A 217 -5.82 -3.03 -8.53
N TRP A 218 -5.98 -3.50 -9.76
CA TRP A 218 -4.85 -3.74 -10.64
C TRP A 218 -5.19 -3.57 -12.10
N GLY A 219 -4.18 -3.39 -12.91
CA GLY A 219 -4.28 -3.32 -14.36
C GLY A 219 -3.18 -2.47 -14.97
N ARG A 220 -3.25 -2.27 -16.28
CA ARG A 220 -2.35 -1.34 -16.98
C ARG A 220 -3.11 -0.07 -17.31
N LEU A 221 -2.49 1.06 -16.98
CA LEU A 221 -3.06 2.34 -17.37
C LEU A 221 -3.07 2.48 -18.89
N ALA A 222 -4.14 3.06 -19.41
CA ALA A 222 -4.26 3.35 -20.84
C ALA A 222 -3.10 4.23 -21.33
N SER A 223 -2.72 4.01 -22.58
CA SER A 223 -1.65 4.78 -23.26
C SER A 223 -2.13 6.16 -23.65
#